data_b4d90171cd8926a0b0191e6e355999a9
#
_entry.id   b4d90171cd8926a0b0191e6e355999a9
#
_cell.length_a   1.000
_cell.length_b   1.000
_cell.length_c   1.000
_cell.angle_alpha   90.00
_cell.angle_beta   90.00
_cell.angle_gamma   90.00
#
_symmetry.space_group_name_H-M   'P 1'
#
loop_
_entity.id
_entity.type
_entity.pdbx_description
1 polymer ?
#
loop_
_entity_poly.entity_id
_entity_poly.type
_entity_poly.pdbx_seq_one_letter_code
_entity_poly.pdbx_strand_id
1 'polypeptide(L)'
;MRWWDIEPVLGLEQELFPEDAWSAGMFWSELAHARGPDATRRYLVAQQADGSLVGYGGLAAVGGTGDIQTIGVLPGHRGTGLGSRLLRALLRAATDFECAEVLLEVRVDNAPAQRLYERFGFVPIGVRRGYYQPAGVDALVMRLADPASYADCADTPGDEAPTNPLPNTHQGSKSHG
;
A
#
# COMPACT_ATOMS: atom_id res chain seq x y z
N MET A 1 1.04 1.33 -15.11
CA MET A 1 -0.12 2.14 -15.57
C MET A 1 0.31 3.12 -16.64
N ARG A 2 -0.50 3.32 -17.67
CA ARG A 2 -0.28 4.23 -18.79
C ARG A 2 -1.50 5.14 -18.90
N TRP A 3 -1.42 6.19 -19.72
CA TRP A 3 -2.52 7.17 -19.84
C TRP A 3 -3.85 6.55 -20.34
N TRP A 4 -3.79 5.50 -21.15
CA TRP A 4 -5.00 4.79 -21.62
C TRP A 4 -5.60 3.83 -20.60
N ASP A 5 -4.92 3.57 -19.49
CA ASP A 5 -5.45 2.80 -18.37
C ASP A 5 -6.32 3.68 -17.44
N ILE A 6 -6.28 5.01 -17.58
CA ILE A 6 -7.00 5.95 -16.70
C ILE A 6 -8.50 5.66 -16.73
N GLU A 7 -9.09 5.58 -17.91
CA GLU A 7 -10.54 5.36 -18.04
C GLU A 7 -11.00 4.03 -17.39
N PRO A 8 -10.35 2.89 -17.67
CA PRO A 8 -10.66 1.65 -16.95
C PRO A 8 -10.44 1.75 -15.43
N VAL A 9 -9.38 2.44 -14.97
CA VAL A 9 -9.10 2.62 -13.54
C VAL A 9 -10.15 3.48 -12.87
N LEU A 10 -10.67 4.51 -13.53
CA LEU A 10 -11.78 5.32 -12.99
C LEU A 10 -13.05 4.46 -12.75
N GLY A 11 -13.31 3.48 -13.60
CA GLY A 11 -14.39 2.52 -13.37
C GLY A 11 -14.15 1.69 -12.08
N LEU A 12 -12.91 1.25 -11.85
CA LEU A 12 -12.54 0.55 -10.63
C LEU A 12 -12.64 1.47 -9.40
N GLU A 13 -12.20 2.71 -9.50
CA GLU A 13 -12.30 3.71 -8.42
C GLU A 13 -13.74 3.92 -7.97
N GLN A 14 -14.65 4.14 -8.92
CA GLN A 14 -16.07 4.36 -8.63
C GLN A 14 -16.73 3.13 -7.97
N GLU A 15 -16.30 1.91 -8.35
CA GLU A 15 -16.81 0.67 -7.73
C GLU A 15 -16.24 0.48 -6.31
N LEU A 16 -14.96 0.78 -6.11
CA LEU A 16 -14.24 0.49 -4.88
C LEU A 16 -14.37 1.59 -3.82
N PHE A 17 -14.45 2.84 -4.27
CA PHE A 17 -14.42 4.04 -3.42
C PHE A 17 -15.49 5.06 -3.85
N PRO A 18 -16.78 4.70 -3.87
CA PRO A 18 -17.83 5.54 -4.44
C PRO A 18 -17.98 6.91 -3.78
N GLU A 19 -17.53 7.05 -2.53
CA GLU A 19 -17.66 8.29 -1.76
C GLU A 19 -16.47 9.25 -1.96
N ASP A 20 -15.28 8.70 -2.24
CA ASP A 20 -14.00 9.42 -2.30
C ASP A 20 -13.13 9.04 -3.50
N ALA A 21 -13.78 8.59 -4.60
CA ALA A 21 -13.12 8.20 -5.84
C ALA A 21 -12.27 9.35 -6.42
N TRP A 22 -11.07 8.99 -6.85
CA TRP A 22 -10.20 9.93 -7.56
C TRP A 22 -10.78 10.32 -8.91
N SER A 23 -10.59 11.59 -9.27
CA SER A 23 -10.97 12.09 -10.59
C SER A 23 -9.92 11.75 -11.65
N ALA A 24 -10.32 11.81 -12.92
CA ALA A 24 -9.38 11.69 -14.04
C ALA A 24 -8.23 12.71 -13.95
N GLY A 25 -8.53 13.95 -13.53
CA GLY A 25 -7.53 15.01 -13.38
C GLY A 25 -6.45 14.66 -12.34
N MET A 26 -6.82 13.99 -11.25
CA MET A 26 -5.86 13.51 -10.24
C MET A 26 -4.91 12.47 -10.84
N PHE A 27 -5.43 11.46 -11.54
CA PHE A 27 -4.59 10.46 -12.22
C PHE A 27 -3.68 11.08 -13.28
N TRP A 28 -4.18 12.03 -14.06
CA TRP A 28 -3.35 12.74 -15.03
C TRP A 28 -2.21 13.51 -14.37
N SER A 29 -2.48 14.21 -13.28
CA SER A 29 -1.47 14.94 -12.50
C SER A 29 -0.37 13.99 -11.99
N GLU A 30 -0.75 12.86 -11.42
CA GLU A 30 0.21 11.90 -10.90
C GLU A 30 1.03 11.23 -12.01
N LEU A 31 0.40 10.82 -13.12
CA LEU A 31 1.09 10.19 -14.24
C LEU A 31 2.05 11.14 -14.96
N ALA A 32 1.86 12.45 -14.88
CA ALA A 32 2.81 13.43 -15.40
C ALA A 32 4.19 13.33 -14.74
N HIS A 33 4.24 12.88 -13.47
CA HIS A 33 5.47 12.70 -12.68
C HIS A 33 5.93 11.23 -12.60
N ALA A 34 5.30 10.33 -13.36
CA ALA A 34 5.60 8.89 -13.31
C ALA A 34 6.67 8.44 -14.33
N ARG A 35 7.24 9.37 -15.10
CA ARG A 35 8.19 9.07 -16.19
C ARG A 35 9.34 10.05 -16.25
N GLY A 36 10.44 9.59 -16.88
CA GLY A 36 11.66 10.38 -17.03
C GLY A 36 12.65 10.16 -15.89
N PRO A 37 13.81 10.83 -15.99
CA PRO A 37 14.90 10.67 -15.00
C PRO A 37 14.51 11.21 -13.61
N ASP A 38 13.63 12.20 -13.55
CA ASP A 38 13.16 12.82 -12.31
C ASP A 38 11.81 12.27 -11.86
N ALA A 39 11.47 11.04 -12.27
CA ALA A 39 10.20 10.41 -11.87
C ALA A 39 10.14 10.23 -10.35
N THR A 40 9.03 10.67 -9.76
CA THR A 40 8.73 10.55 -8.33
C THR A 40 7.45 9.78 -8.07
N ARG A 41 6.89 9.14 -9.10
CA ARG A 41 5.61 8.41 -9.02
C ARG A 41 5.73 7.05 -9.67
N ARG A 42 5.06 6.07 -9.08
CA ARG A 42 4.88 4.74 -9.66
C ARG A 42 3.43 4.31 -9.56
N TYR A 43 2.77 4.15 -10.71
CA TYR A 43 1.40 3.65 -10.80
C TYR A 43 1.38 2.33 -11.54
N LEU A 44 0.68 1.36 -10.97
CA LEU A 44 0.58 -0.03 -11.45
C LEU A 44 -0.87 -0.38 -11.73
N VAL A 45 -1.08 -1.30 -12.67
CA VAL A 45 -2.37 -1.96 -12.89
C VAL A 45 -2.17 -3.46 -12.88
N ALA A 46 -3.16 -4.19 -12.37
CA ALA A 46 -3.25 -5.64 -12.48
C ALA A 46 -4.27 -5.97 -13.56
N GLN A 47 -3.82 -6.68 -14.58
CA GLN A 47 -4.61 -7.03 -15.77
C GLN A 47 -4.77 -8.54 -15.88
N GLN A 48 -5.94 -9.00 -16.23
CA GLN A 48 -6.22 -10.40 -16.59
C GLN A 48 -5.77 -10.71 -18.02
N ALA A 49 -5.82 -11.99 -18.37
CA ALA A 49 -5.45 -12.46 -19.70
C ALA A 49 -6.39 -11.92 -20.81
N ASP A 50 -7.64 -11.62 -20.47
CA ASP A 50 -8.63 -11.03 -21.38
C ASP A 50 -8.48 -9.51 -21.55
N GLY A 51 -7.52 -8.90 -20.83
CA GLY A 51 -7.26 -7.46 -20.87
C GLY A 51 -8.01 -6.63 -19.83
N SER A 52 -8.95 -7.22 -19.09
CA SER A 52 -9.68 -6.50 -18.03
C SER A 52 -8.78 -6.14 -16.86
N LEU A 53 -8.96 -4.94 -16.29
CA LEU A 53 -8.25 -4.52 -15.09
C LEU A 53 -9.01 -4.98 -13.85
N VAL A 54 -8.27 -5.52 -12.87
CA VAL A 54 -8.84 -6.09 -11.63
C VAL A 54 -8.25 -5.51 -10.37
N GLY A 55 -7.28 -4.62 -10.51
CA GLY A 55 -6.65 -3.92 -9.41
C GLY A 55 -5.65 -2.88 -9.92
N TYR A 56 -5.26 -1.99 -9.05
CA TYR A 56 -4.29 -0.93 -9.31
C TYR A 56 -3.68 -0.44 -8.00
N GLY A 57 -2.62 0.36 -8.12
CA GLY A 57 -2.01 1.02 -6.97
C GLY A 57 -1.06 2.12 -7.40
N GLY A 58 -0.85 3.10 -6.53
CA GLY A 58 -0.03 4.26 -6.74
C GLY A 58 0.86 4.60 -5.56
N LEU A 59 2.11 4.95 -5.85
CA LEU A 59 3.13 5.42 -4.92
C LEU A 59 3.66 6.76 -5.38
N ALA A 60 3.78 7.69 -4.43
CA ALA A 60 4.56 8.92 -4.55
C ALA A 60 5.83 8.79 -3.71
N ALA A 61 6.97 9.31 -4.21
CA ALA A 61 8.24 9.36 -3.48
C ALA A 61 8.72 10.80 -3.42
N VAL A 62 8.85 11.35 -2.20
CA VAL A 62 9.29 12.71 -1.98
C VAL A 62 10.21 12.76 -0.75
N GLY A 63 11.41 13.33 -0.93
CA GLY A 63 12.33 13.56 0.20
C GLY A 63 12.76 12.31 0.95
N GLY A 64 12.85 11.15 0.26
CA GLY A 64 13.24 9.88 0.89
C GLY A 64 12.09 9.15 1.59
N THR A 65 10.86 9.64 1.48
CA THR A 65 9.65 9.00 2.01
C THR A 65 8.75 8.58 0.86
N GLY A 66 8.31 7.33 0.86
CA GLY A 66 7.26 6.81 -0.02
C GLY A 66 5.88 7.03 0.60
N ASP A 67 4.90 7.34 -0.23
CA ASP A 67 3.50 7.46 0.16
C ASP A 67 2.64 6.59 -0.77
N ILE A 68 2.02 5.54 -0.22
CA ILE A 68 1.04 4.75 -0.96
C ILE A 68 -0.26 5.51 -0.98
N GLN A 69 -0.52 6.18 -2.11
CA GLN A 69 -1.64 7.09 -2.28
C GLN A 69 -2.97 6.36 -2.51
N THR A 70 -2.92 5.21 -3.18
CA THR A 70 -4.09 4.37 -3.45
C THR A 70 -3.68 2.94 -3.73
N ILE A 71 -4.53 2.00 -3.35
CA ILE A 71 -4.42 0.58 -3.72
C ILE A 71 -5.82 -0.03 -3.70
N GLY A 72 -6.23 -0.62 -4.82
CA GLY A 72 -7.56 -1.20 -4.99
C GLY A 72 -7.51 -2.57 -5.67
N VAL A 73 -8.37 -3.47 -5.21
CA VAL A 73 -8.58 -4.81 -5.79
C VAL A 73 -10.08 -5.09 -5.83
N LEU A 74 -10.60 -5.44 -7.01
CA LEU A 74 -12.01 -5.81 -7.19
C LEU A 74 -12.42 -6.91 -6.22
N PRO A 75 -13.67 -6.89 -5.71
CA PRO A 75 -14.16 -7.86 -4.73
C PRO A 75 -13.95 -9.32 -5.14
N GLY A 76 -14.21 -9.66 -6.41
CA GLY A 76 -14.02 -11.00 -6.97
C GLY A 76 -12.56 -11.50 -7.01
N HIS A 77 -11.60 -10.62 -6.79
CA HIS A 77 -10.15 -10.92 -6.80
C HIS A 77 -9.49 -10.76 -5.42
N ARG A 78 -10.27 -10.44 -4.38
CA ARG A 78 -9.80 -10.41 -2.99
C ARG A 78 -9.53 -11.82 -2.47
N GLY A 79 -8.59 -11.96 -1.54
CA GLY A 79 -8.19 -13.27 -1.01
C GLY A 79 -7.32 -14.12 -1.95
N THR A 80 -7.01 -13.65 -3.17
CA THR A 80 -6.16 -14.35 -4.15
C THR A 80 -4.67 -13.99 -4.07
N GLY A 81 -4.28 -13.18 -3.08
CA GLY A 81 -2.92 -12.64 -2.98
C GLY A 81 -2.65 -11.42 -3.86
N LEU A 82 -3.61 -10.95 -4.67
CA LEU A 82 -3.40 -9.82 -5.58
C LEU A 82 -3.03 -8.53 -4.86
N GLY A 83 -3.69 -8.23 -3.72
CA GLY A 83 -3.35 -7.07 -2.89
C GLY A 83 -1.90 -7.13 -2.38
N SER A 84 -1.44 -8.30 -1.93
CA SER A 84 -0.05 -8.51 -1.50
C SER A 84 0.94 -8.30 -2.65
N ARG A 85 0.63 -8.79 -3.85
CA ARG A 85 1.48 -8.60 -5.05
C ARG A 85 1.57 -7.12 -5.45
N LEU A 86 0.45 -6.39 -5.44
CA LEU A 86 0.44 -4.95 -5.71
C LEU A 86 1.27 -4.19 -4.66
N LEU A 87 1.02 -4.46 -3.38
CA LEU A 87 1.76 -3.81 -2.29
C LEU A 87 3.26 -4.07 -2.41
N ARG A 88 3.68 -5.31 -2.63
CA ARG A 88 5.09 -5.67 -2.83
C ARG A 88 5.71 -4.93 -4.02
N ALA A 89 4.99 -4.82 -5.13
CA ALA A 89 5.47 -4.08 -6.29
C ALA A 89 5.63 -2.57 -6.03
N LEU A 90 4.77 -1.99 -5.19
CA LEU A 90 4.91 -0.60 -4.73
C LEU A 90 6.10 -0.44 -3.76
N LEU A 91 6.35 -1.41 -2.87
CA LEU A 91 7.51 -1.39 -1.97
C LEU A 91 8.84 -1.52 -2.75
N ARG A 92 8.87 -2.35 -3.81
CA ARG A 92 10.02 -2.38 -4.74
C ARG A 92 10.24 -1.01 -5.37
N ALA A 93 9.17 -0.37 -5.83
CA ALA A 93 9.27 0.97 -6.40
C ALA A 93 9.74 2.01 -5.36
N ALA A 94 9.32 1.91 -4.10
CA ALA A 94 9.83 2.76 -3.03
C ALA A 94 11.34 2.55 -2.80
N THR A 95 11.81 1.30 -2.87
CA THR A 95 13.24 0.98 -2.82
C THR A 95 13.99 1.53 -4.04
N ASP A 96 13.44 1.41 -5.25
CA ASP A 96 14.01 1.99 -6.48
C ASP A 96 14.14 3.52 -6.38
N PHE A 97 13.22 4.17 -5.66
CA PHE A 97 13.25 5.61 -5.36
C PHE A 97 14.07 5.97 -4.11
N GLU A 98 14.82 5.02 -3.56
CA GLU A 98 15.66 5.21 -2.37
C GLU A 98 14.89 5.74 -1.15
N CYS A 99 13.60 5.34 -1.00
CA CYS A 99 12.81 5.69 0.16
C CYS A 99 13.30 4.93 1.39
N ALA A 100 13.58 5.64 2.48
CA ALA A 100 13.95 5.05 3.77
C ALA A 100 12.73 4.51 4.54
N GLU A 101 11.54 5.01 4.21
CA GLU A 101 10.27 4.62 4.83
C GLU A 101 9.12 4.76 3.85
N VAL A 102 8.02 4.08 4.15
CA VAL A 102 6.75 4.20 3.41
C VAL A 102 5.61 4.47 4.36
N LEU A 103 4.77 5.44 4.00
CA LEU A 103 3.55 5.81 4.70
C LEU A 103 2.32 5.42 3.89
N LEU A 104 1.20 5.28 4.55
CA LEU A 104 -0.12 5.17 3.96
C LEU A 104 -1.20 5.63 4.94
N GLU A 105 -2.35 6.01 4.40
CA GLU A 105 -3.59 6.16 5.15
C GLU A 105 -4.57 5.04 4.78
N VAL A 106 -5.23 4.48 5.80
CA VAL A 106 -6.26 3.48 5.62
C VAL A 106 -7.47 3.79 6.50
N ARG A 107 -8.68 3.61 5.99
CA ARG A 107 -9.90 3.80 6.78
C ARG A 107 -9.86 2.96 8.05
N VAL A 108 -10.26 3.53 9.19
CA VAL A 108 -10.29 2.81 10.47
C VAL A 108 -11.26 1.63 10.47
N ASP A 109 -12.24 1.62 9.57
CA ASP A 109 -13.21 0.54 9.39
C ASP A 109 -12.77 -0.51 8.35
N ASN A 110 -11.64 -0.34 7.65
CA ASN A 110 -11.11 -1.28 6.66
C ASN A 110 -10.15 -2.31 7.29
N ALA A 111 -10.65 -3.14 8.19
CA ALA A 111 -9.85 -4.16 8.86
C ALA A 111 -9.12 -5.15 7.91
N PRO A 112 -9.68 -5.56 6.74
CA PRO A 112 -8.93 -6.40 5.80
C PRO A 112 -7.67 -5.74 5.26
N ALA A 113 -7.72 -4.45 4.91
CA ALA A 113 -6.55 -3.72 4.42
C ALA A 113 -5.52 -3.50 5.54
N GLN A 114 -5.96 -3.14 6.74
CA GLN A 114 -5.07 -2.99 7.90
C GLN A 114 -4.28 -4.28 8.14
N ARG A 115 -4.95 -5.46 8.18
CA ARG A 115 -4.27 -6.75 8.32
C ARG A 115 -3.27 -7.06 7.19
N LEU A 116 -3.58 -6.62 5.96
CA LEU A 116 -2.63 -6.72 4.85
C LEU A 116 -1.35 -5.91 5.16
N TYR A 117 -1.50 -4.65 5.54
CA TYR A 117 -0.37 -3.77 5.83
C TYR A 117 0.44 -4.23 7.04
N GLU A 118 -0.22 -4.69 8.11
CA GLU A 118 0.44 -5.26 9.30
C GLU A 118 1.32 -6.46 8.95
N ARG A 119 0.86 -7.36 8.06
CA ARG A 119 1.68 -8.48 7.57
C ARG A 119 2.93 -8.04 6.81
N PHE A 120 2.92 -6.86 6.22
CA PHE A 120 4.07 -6.24 5.58
C PHE A 120 4.87 -5.34 6.52
N GLY A 121 4.66 -5.47 7.83
CA GLY A 121 5.43 -4.74 8.84
C GLY A 121 5.04 -3.28 9.03
N PHE A 122 3.95 -2.82 8.41
CA PHE A 122 3.43 -1.50 8.72
C PHE A 122 2.90 -1.44 10.15
N VAL A 123 3.26 -0.39 10.85
CA VAL A 123 2.78 -0.11 12.21
C VAL A 123 1.97 1.18 12.25
N PRO A 124 0.89 1.24 13.06
CA PRO A 124 0.13 2.47 13.21
C PRO A 124 0.96 3.53 13.93
N ILE A 125 0.94 4.76 13.42
CA ILE A 125 1.66 5.91 14.00
C ILE A 125 0.75 7.09 14.35
N GLY A 126 -0.51 7.06 13.93
CA GLY A 126 -1.45 8.15 14.22
C GLY A 126 -2.82 7.95 13.59
N VAL A 127 -3.72 8.86 13.85
CA VAL A 127 -5.07 8.92 13.29
C VAL A 127 -5.33 10.32 12.76
N ARG A 128 -5.79 10.42 11.52
CA ARG A 128 -6.31 11.66 10.93
C ARG A 128 -7.83 11.65 11.02
N ARG A 129 -8.39 12.54 11.87
CA ARG A 129 -9.83 12.57 12.09
C ARG A 129 -10.56 13.16 10.89
N GLY A 130 -11.71 12.51 10.55
CA GLY A 130 -12.57 12.95 9.46
C GLY A 130 -11.88 13.06 8.11
N TYR A 131 -10.87 12.22 7.86
CA TYR A 131 -10.04 12.29 6.66
C TYR A 131 -10.82 11.97 5.38
N TYR A 132 -11.62 10.90 5.41
CA TYR A 132 -12.42 10.45 4.27
C TYR A 132 -13.77 11.19 4.24
N GLN A 133 -13.93 12.09 3.26
CA GLN A 133 -15.13 12.90 3.07
C GLN A 133 -15.98 12.32 1.92
N PRO A 134 -17.31 12.46 1.94
CA PRO A 134 -18.13 13.17 2.94
C PRO A 134 -18.50 12.35 4.17
N ALA A 135 -18.13 11.07 4.23
CA ALA A 135 -18.51 10.16 5.32
C ALA A 135 -17.93 10.55 6.70
N GLY A 136 -16.92 11.42 6.74
CA GLY A 136 -16.25 11.84 7.97
C GLY A 136 -15.50 10.70 8.68
N VAL A 137 -15.12 9.64 7.96
CA VAL A 137 -14.41 8.49 8.53
C VAL A 137 -12.95 8.85 8.80
N ASP A 138 -12.46 8.44 9.95
CA ASP A 138 -11.05 8.63 10.33
C ASP A 138 -10.13 7.73 9.50
N ALA A 139 -8.90 8.20 9.26
CA ALA A 139 -7.83 7.41 8.69
C ALA A 139 -6.81 7.00 9.75
N LEU A 140 -6.46 5.72 9.77
CA LEU A 140 -5.28 5.23 10.46
C LEU A 140 -4.06 5.52 9.58
N VAL A 141 -3.08 6.25 10.11
CA VAL A 141 -1.80 6.47 9.43
C VAL A 141 -0.86 5.34 9.83
N MET A 142 -0.33 4.62 8.86
CA MET A 142 0.59 3.52 9.08
C MET A 142 1.94 3.79 8.41
N ARG A 143 3.01 3.26 9.02
CA ARG A 143 4.39 3.45 8.58
C ARG A 143 5.11 2.11 8.49
N LEU A 144 5.87 1.94 7.44
CA LEU A 144 6.87 0.90 7.27
C LEU A 144 8.25 1.56 7.24
N ALA A 145 9.10 1.24 8.21
CA ALA A 145 10.53 1.52 8.14
C ALA A 145 11.21 0.43 7.30
N ASP A 146 12.16 0.80 6.45
CA ASP A 146 12.90 -0.13 5.59
C ASP A 146 12.01 -0.97 4.64
N PRO A 147 11.49 -0.36 3.56
CA PRO A 147 10.68 -1.05 2.56
C PRO A 147 11.45 -2.17 1.82
N ALA A 148 12.80 -2.12 1.78
CA ALA A 148 13.61 -3.11 1.11
C ALA A 148 13.47 -4.50 1.73
N SER A 149 13.28 -4.61 3.04
CA SER A 149 13.07 -5.88 3.76
C SER A 149 11.85 -6.67 3.25
N TYR A 150 10.88 -6.02 2.61
CA TYR A 150 9.66 -6.64 2.13
C TYR A 150 9.53 -6.65 0.60
N ALA A 151 10.43 -5.95 -0.09
CA ALA A 151 10.43 -5.86 -1.54
C ALA A 151 10.78 -7.20 -2.22
N ASP A 152 11.70 -7.96 -1.64
CA ASP A 152 12.29 -9.17 -2.23
C ASP A 152 11.70 -10.50 -1.70
N CYS A 153 10.76 -10.45 -0.76
CA CYS A 153 10.06 -11.65 -0.32
C CYS A 153 9.35 -12.32 -1.51
N ALA A 154 9.72 -13.57 -1.83
CA ALA A 154 9.12 -14.32 -2.91
C ALA A 154 7.60 -14.51 -2.69
N ASP A 155 6.83 -14.54 -3.79
CA ASP A 155 5.40 -14.90 -3.75
C ASP A 155 5.26 -16.38 -3.34
N THR A 156 5.28 -16.65 -2.03
CA THR A 156 4.97 -17.99 -1.52
C THR A 156 3.45 -18.12 -1.42
N PRO A 157 2.82 -19.12 -2.04
CA PRO A 157 1.42 -19.40 -1.84
C PRO A 157 1.23 -19.87 -0.39
N GLY A 158 0.69 -19.03 0.47
CA GLY A 158 0.48 -19.32 1.90
C GLY A 158 1.39 -18.50 2.81
N ASP A 159 1.39 -17.20 2.67
CA ASP A 159 2.22 -16.22 3.39
C ASP A 159 1.96 -16.27 4.91
N GLU A 160 2.69 -17.17 5.61
CA GLU A 160 2.88 -17.05 7.06
C GLU A 160 3.87 -15.90 7.31
N ALA A 161 3.43 -14.90 8.08
CA ALA A 161 4.23 -13.76 8.48
C ALA A 161 5.56 -14.21 9.10
N PRO A 162 6.70 -13.55 8.81
CA PRO A 162 7.92 -13.78 9.58
C PRO A 162 7.64 -13.44 11.04
N THR A 163 7.75 -14.45 11.91
CA THR A 163 7.66 -14.28 13.36
C THR A 163 8.84 -13.43 13.81
N ASN A 164 8.55 -12.16 14.13
CA ASN A 164 9.52 -11.27 14.76
C ASN A 164 9.87 -11.86 16.15
N PRO A 165 11.11 -12.26 16.44
CA PRO A 165 11.44 -12.78 17.76
C PRO A 165 11.33 -11.65 18.77
N LEU A 166 10.43 -11.82 19.74
CA LEU A 166 10.29 -10.94 20.89
C LEU A 166 11.65 -10.80 21.60
N PRO A 167 12.03 -9.61 22.09
CA PRO A 167 13.24 -9.43 22.84
C PRO A 167 13.19 -10.27 24.12
N ASN A 168 14.18 -11.12 24.29
CA ASN A 168 14.36 -12.03 25.43
C ASN A 168 14.50 -11.20 26.71
N THR A 169 13.48 -11.14 27.53
CA THR A 169 13.55 -10.60 28.89
C THR A 169 14.35 -11.57 29.75
N HIS A 170 15.62 -11.26 29.99
CA HIS A 170 16.44 -11.90 31.00
C HIS A 170 15.82 -11.66 32.39
N GLN A 171 15.13 -12.67 32.90
CA GLN A 171 14.82 -12.74 34.34
C GLN A 171 16.11 -13.07 35.08
N GLY A 172 16.66 -12.09 35.77
CA GLY A 172 17.73 -12.28 36.74
C GLY A 172 17.23 -13.04 37.94
N SER A 173 17.70 -14.28 38.07
CA SER A 173 17.53 -15.08 39.25
C SER A 173 18.39 -14.51 40.39
N LYS A 174 17.75 -13.97 41.44
CA LYS A 174 18.41 -13.70 42.72
C LYS A 174 18.29 -14.95 43.58
N SER A 175 19.36 -15.69 43.71
CA SER A 175 19.52 -16.68 44.77
C SER A 175 19.97 -15.95 46.05
N HIS A 176 19.20 -16.09 47.12
CA HIS A 176 19.64 -15.85 48.48
C HIS A 176 20.12 -17.17 49.05
N GLY A 177 21.38 -17.19 49.47
CA GLY A 177 21.92 -18.07 50.46
C GLY A 177 22.23 -17.26 51.72
#